data_cad1d40bfc033c5495bde2c74db8da01
#
_entry.id   cad1d40bfc033c5495bde2c74db8da01
#
_cell.length_a   1.000
_cell.length_b   1.000
_cell.length_c   1.000
_cell.angle_alpha   90.00
_cell.angle_beta   90.00
_cell.angle_gamma   90.00
#
_symmetry.space_group_name_H-M   'P 1'
#
loop_
_entity.id
_entity.type
_entity.pdbx_description
1 polymer ?
#
loop_
_entity_poly.entity_id
_entity_poly.type
_entity_poly.pdbx_seq_one_letter_code
_entity_poly.pdbx_strand_id
1 'polypeptide(L)'
;MRLLYIDIDTLRSDHLGCAGYHRNTTPNIDDLARGGVQFQNVYASDVPCLPSRTAFITGMFGIRNGVVNHGGLAADLRPEGADRNFFSRFSARSWASTFFLSGWHTASISSFPFRHGASWWNSGFMEAMNLMRGFGGERSDEVLPGALEWLDRRGKDDNWLLHVHLWDPHTPYTTPEEYGNPFADDPLPDWHTEEIRLKNWGLSGPHSAQEPWGFRPDEWGDPPPRQPWDASSMEEVKQIFDGYDVGIRYADDAVGVLMNKLDDLGVSDETAVLVSSDHGEAFGELGVYADHQAADEATCHIPAVLHWPGLDSQVNKGLHYHLDIATTVVDLAGLRIPQHWDGMSLLKNLESQSDGGRDHLILSQGAWSCQRSVRWQDHLYMRTWHDGYHGHWEEEMLFNIAKDPHEQNNLAINEPRLANEGSTILQNWTSEQLAKSYSPVDPMEVVLDEGGPFHVRGHLPAYLDRLRETGRSHWAEILEDRHPSVLKLEE
;
A
#
# COMPACT_ATOMS: atom_id res chain seq x y z
N MET A 1 -28.73 5.57 2.55
CA MET A 1 -27.30 5.89 2.24
C MET A 1 -26.64 4.65 1.65
N ARG A 2 -25.81 4.80 0.62
CA ARG A 2 -25.08 3.74 -0.07
C ARG A 2 -23.61 4.09 -0.06
N LEU A 3 -22.72 3.09 0.02
CA LEU A 3 -21.28 3.30 0.00
C LEU A 3 -20.62 2.24 -0.89
N LEU A 4 -19.99 2.72 -1.97
CA LEU A 4 -19.08 1.93 -2.81
C LEU A 4 -17.63 2.26 -2.44
N TYR A 5 -16.87 1.28 -1.98
CA TYR A 5 -15.44 1.40 -1.76
C TYR A 5 -14.68 0.60 -2.82
N ILE A 6 -13.92 1.29 -3.65
CA ILE A 6 -13.06 0.72 -4.68
C ILE A 6 -11.63 0.80 -4.16
N ASP A 7 -11.05 -0.37 -3.87
CA ASP A 7 -9.69 -0.57 -3.36
C ASP A 7 -8.82 -1.05 -4.52
N ILE A 8 -7.94 -0.17 -5.01
CA ILE A 8 -7.04 -0.45 -6.14
C ILE A 8 -5.66 -0.77 -5.58
N ASP A 9 -5.20 -2.01 -5.78
CA ASP A 9 -3.92 -2.49 -5.26
C ASP A 9 -2.74 -1.73 -5.87
N THR A 10 -1.75 -1.40 -5.07
CA THR A 10 -0.50 -0.71 -5.46
C THR A 10 -0.64 0.64 -6.17
N LEU A 11 -1.79 1.32 -6.14
CA LEU A 11 -1.97 2.59 -6.85
C LEU A 11 -1.21 3.74 -6.17
N ARG A 12 -0.26 4.32 -6.88
CA ARG A 12 0.49 5.51 -6.44
C ARG A 12 -0.33 6.79 -6.58
N SER A 13 -0.22 7.65 -5.56
CA SER A 13 -0.86 8.96 -5.56
C SER A 13 -0.39 9.87 -6.71
N ASP A 14 0.92 9.85 -7.01
CA ASP A 14 1.55 10.70 -8.03
C ASP A 14 1.37 10.20 -9.47
N HIS A 15 0.73 9.05 -9.69
CA HIS A 15 0.34 8.54 -11.00
C HIS A 15 -1.13 8.83 -11.39
N LEU A 16 -1.85 9.67 -10.63
CA LEU A 16 -3.20 10.13 -10.96
C LEU A 16 -3.16 11.44 -11.75
N GLY A 17 -4.05 11.58 -12.73
CA GLY A 17 -4.20 12.83 -13.50
C GLY A 17 -4.61 14.01 -12.61
N CYS A 18 -5.51 13.83 -11.64
CA CYS A 18 -5.91 14.86 -10.68
C CYS A 18 -4.78 15.26 -9.71
N ALA A 19 -3.72 14.45 -9.57
CA ALA A 19 -2.50 14.81 -8.85
C ALA A 19 -1.43 15.45 -9.74
N GLY A 20 -1.68 15.57 -11.05
CA GLY A 20 -0.78 16.23 -11.99
C GLY A 20 0.13 15.30 -12.79
N TYR A 21 -0.13 13.99 -12.79
CA TYR A 21 0.62 13.07 -13.62
C TYR A 21 0.50 13.41 -15.10
N HIS A 22 1.60 13.29 -15.84
CA HIS A 22 1.65 13.73 -17.24
C HIS A 22 0.92 12.80 -18.22
N ARG A 23 0.69 11.54 -17.85
CA ARG A 23 -0.08 10.55 -18.62
C ARG A 23 -1.53 10.53 -18.18
N ASN A 24 -2.44 10.26 -19.11
CA ASN A 24 -3.88 10.17 -18.83
C ASN A 24 -4.25 8.78 -18.28
N THR A 25 -3.81 8.49 -17.07
CA THR A 25 -3.97 7.17 -16.43
C THR A 25 -5.34 6.98 -15.78
N THR A 26 -5.94 8.03 -15.24
CA THR A 26 -7.09 7.95 -14.33
C THR A 26 -8.28 8.87 -14.66
N PRO A 27 -8.76 8.93 -15.92
CA PRO A 27 -9.81 9.90 -16.29
C PRO A 27 -11.12 9.74 -15.49
N ASN A 28 -11.51 8.52 -15.08
CA ASN A 28 -12.72 8.28 -14.31
C ASN A 28 -12.56 8.67 -12.83
N ILE A 29 -11.40 8.36 -12.24
CA ILE A 29 -11.05 8.80 -10.88
C ILE A 29 -10.90 10.32 -10.84
N ASP A 30 -10.33 10.95 -11.88
CA ASP A 30 -10.20 12.40 -11.99
C ASP A 30 -11.57 13.09 -12.06
N ASP A 31 -12.54 12.47 -12.75
CA ASP A 31 -13.93 12.95 -12.80
C ASP A 31 -14.57 12.89 -11.40
N LEU A 32 -14.35 11.80 -10.68
CA LEU A 32 -14.82 11.64 -9.30
C LEU A 32 -14.18 12.69 -8.38
N ALA A 33 -12.88 12.94 -8.53
CA ALA A 33 -12.12 13.93 -7.75
C ALA A 33 -12.64 15.36 -7.97
N ARG A 34 -13.03 15.70 -9.19
CA ARG A 34 -13.62 17.03 -9.49
C ARG A 34 -14.95 17.27 -8.77
N GLY A 35 -15.73 16.21 -8.55
CA GLY A 35 -17.02 16.28 -7.85
C GLY A 35 -16.95 15.97 -6.35
N GLY A 36 -15.80 15.58 -5.84
CA GLY A 36 -15.62 15.10 -4.48
C GLY A 36 -14.46 15.75 -3.74
N VAL A 37 -13.99 15.08 -2.73
CA VAL A 37 -12.80 15.45 -1.93
C VAL A 37 -11.60 14.67 -2.45
N GLN A 38 -10.57 15.38 -2.91
CA GLN A 38 -9.25 14.82 -3.17
C GLN A 38 -8.36 15.06 -1.96
N PHE A 39 -7.88 13.99 -1.33
CA PHE A 39 -6.87 14.09 -0.28
C PHE A 39 -5.48 13.95 -0.91
N GLN A 40 -4.63 14.97 -0.75
CA GLN A 40 -3.32 14.99 -1.41
C GLN A 40 -2.23 14.23 -0.66
N ASN A 41 -2.35 14.10 0.68
CA ASN A 41 -1.30 13.52 1.51
C ASN A 41 -1.88 12.44 2.42
N VAL A 42 -2.27 11.32 1.83
CA VAL A 42 -2.73 10.13 2.57
C VAL A 42 -1.68 9.04 2.50
N TYR A 43 -1.40 8.44 3.64
CA TYR A 43 -0.36 7.40 3.75
C TYR A 43 -0.91 6.14 4.38
N ALA A 44 -0.53 5.00 3.83
CA ALA A 44 -0.69 3.72 4.52
C ALA A 44 0.25 3.67 5.72
N SER A 45 -0.28 3.36 6.90
CA SER A 45 0.51 3.34 8.14
C SER A 45 1.48 2.18 8.23
N ASP A 46 1.10 1.08 7.61
CA ASP A 46 1.84 -0.18 7.59
C ASP A 46 1.72 -0.76 6.18
N VAL A 47 2.82 -1.15 5.59
CA VAL A 47 2.86 -1.71 4.23
C VAL A 47 3.56 -3.07 4.24
N PRO A 48 3.36 -3.95 3.24
CA PRO A 48 2.48 -3.79 2.08
C PRO A 48 1.04 -4.32 2.32
N CYS A 49 0.46 -5.05 1.37
CA CYS A 49 -0.95 -5.43 1.28
C CYS A 49 -1.60 -5.90 2.59
N LEU A 50 -1.04 -6.93 3.26
CA LEU A 50 -1.65 -7.53 4.46
C LEU A 50 -1.62 -6.58 5.66
N PRO A 51 -0.49 -5.96 6.03
CA PRO A 51 -0.44 -4.96 7.10
C PRO A 51 -1.34 -3.75 6.82
N SER A 52 -1.30 -3.19 5.61
CA SER A 52 -2.06 -2.00 5.25
C SER A 52 -3.57 -2.23 5.35
N ARG A 53 -4.08 -3.26 4.67
CA ARG A 53 -5.51 -3.58 4.72
C ARG A 53 -5.96 -3.98 6.12
N THR A 54 -5.09 -4.64 6.90
CA THR A 54 -5.40 -4.96 8.29
C THR A 54 -5.48 -3.70 9.14
N ALA A 55 -4.57 -2.74 8.96
CA ALA A 55 -4.63 -1.46 9.65
C ALA A 55 -5.91 -0.70 9.28
N PHE A 56 -6.24 -0.58 7.98
CA PHE A 56 -7.47 0.05 7.51
C PHE A 56 -8.73 -0.56 8.13
N ILE A 57 -8.89 -1.89 8.03
CA ILE A 57 -10.14 -2.55 8.47
C ILE A 57 -10.29 -2.59 9.99
N THR A 58 -9.17 -2.63 10.74
CA THR A 58 -9.19 -2.61 12.21
C THR A 58 -9.21 -1.20 12.79
N GLY A 59 -8.91 -0.17 11.98
CA GLY A 59 -8.72 1.21 12.41
C GLY A 59 -7.48 1.41 13.29
N MET A 60 -6.52 0.46 13.29
CA MET A 60 -5.41 0.42 14.24
C MET A 60 -4.07 0.21 13.54
N PHE A 61 -3.03 0.86 14.04
CA PHE A 61 -1.64 0.64 13.59
C PHE A 61 -1.19 -0.82 13.77
N GLY A 62 -0.34 -1.31 12.88
CA GLY A 62 0.24 -2.65 12.92
C GLY A 62 0.94 -2.96 14.24
N ILE A 63 1.67 -2.00 14.83
CA ILE A 63 2.29 -2.16 16.15
C ILE A 63 1.28 -2.53 17.25
N ARG A 64 0.01 -2.16 17.11
CA ARG A 64 -1.06 -2.46 18.06
C ARG A 64 -1.89 -3.68 17.67
N ASN A 65 -2.27 -3.82 16.40
CA ASN A 65 -3.05 -4.96 15.92
C ASN A 65 -2.24 -6.24 15.76
N GLY A 66 -0.89 -6.13 15.62
CA GLY A 66 0.06 -7.24 15.55
C GLY A 66 0.49 -7.64 14.14
N VAL A 67 -0.14 -7.06 13.08
CA VAL A 67 0.13 -7.44 11.69
C VAL A 67 1.05 -6.41 11.05
N VAL A 68 2.29 -6.81 10.79
CA VAL A 68 3.33 -5.99 10.13
C VAL A 68 4.09 -6.78 9.06
N ASN A 69 3.77 -8.07 8.87
CA ASN A 69 4.47 -8.98 7.97
C ASN A 69 3.46 -9.75 7.11
N HIS A 70 3.91 -10.50 6.10
CA HIS A 70 3.09 -11.37 5.25
C HIS A 70 3.06 -12.83 5.70
N GLY A 71 3.88 -13.22 6.65
CA GLY A 71 3.94 -14.59 7.20
C GLY A 71 4.52 -14.60 8.62
N GLY A 72 4.41 -15.74 9.29
CA GLY A 72 4.84 -15.88 10.67
C GLY A 72 3.84 -15.31 11.69
N LEU A 73 4.28 -15.15 12.93
CA LEU A 73 3.42 -14.68 14.03
C LEU A 73 2.99 -13.21 13.88
N ALA A 74 3.77 -12.41 13.18
CA ALA A 74 3.47 -11.01 12.92
C ALA A 74 2.60 -10.79 11.67
N ALA A 75 1.97 -11.84 11.14
CA ALA A 75 1.00 -11.82 10.05
C ALA A 75 -0.43 -12.14 10.52
N ASP A 76 -0.64 -12.36 11.81
CA ASP A 76 -1.94 -12.65 12.41
C ASP A 76 -2.35 -11.57 13.40
N LEU A 77 -3.67 -11.27 13.46
CA LEU A 77 -4.21 -10.37 14.45
C LEU A 77 -3.92 -10.88 15.87
N ARG A 78 -3.40 -10.01 16.72
CA ARG A 78 -3.24 -10.32 18.14
C ARG A 78 -4.60 -10.66 18.77
N PRO A 79 -4.70 -11.80 19.49
CA PRO A 79 -5.89 -12.10 20.27
C PRO A 79 -6.06 -11.08 21.40
N GLU A 80 -7.20 -10.42 21.45
CA GLU A 80 -7.52 -9.44 22.51
C GLU A 80 -8.91 -9.60 23.09
N GLY A 81 -9.07 -9.09 24.31
CA GLY A 81 -10.33 -9.09 25.02
C GLY A 81 -10.55 -10.36 25.87
N ALA A 82 -11.75 -10.48 26.46
CA ALA A 82 -12.12 -11.60 27.32
C ALA A 82 -12.18 -12.93 26.53
N ASP A 83 -12.59 -12.86 25.27
CA ASP A 83 -12.82 -14.01 24.39
C ASP A 83 -11.64 -14.28 23.43
N ARG A 84 -10.46 -13.81 23.77
CA ARG A 84 -9.25 -13.85 22.92
C ARG A 84 -8.82 -15.25 22.43
N ASN A 85 -9.43 -16.30 22.90
CA ASN A 85 -9.18 -17.66 22.40
C ASN A 85 -9.98 -17.98 21.13
N PHE A 86 -11.04 -17.24 20.83
CA PHE A 86 -11.94 -17.47 19.71
C PHE A 86 -12.08 -16.25 18.80
N PHE A 87 -12.09 -15.05 19.37
CA PHE A 87 -12.29 -13.81 18.68
C PHE A 87 -11.21 -12.82 19.04
N SER A 88 -10.72 -12.12 18.03
CA SER A 88 -10.03 -10.87 18.28
C SER A 88 -11.06 -9.76 18.45
N ARG A 89 -10.92 -8.96 19.49
CA ARG A 89 -11.69 -7.74 19.71
C ARG A 89 -11.61 -6.79 18.50
N PHE A 90 -10.50 -6.80 17.77
CA PHE A 90 -10.27 -5.97 16.59
C PHE A 90 -11.17 -6.38 15.42
N SER A 91 -11.24 -7.66 15.11
CA SER A 91 -12.12 -8.13 14.04
C SER A 91 -13.61 -7.93 14.39
N ALA A 92 -13.99 -8.12 15.66
CA ALA A 92 -15.38 -7.92 16.10
C ALA A 92 -15.85 -6.45 16.03
N ARG A 93 -14.93 -5.50 15.88
CA ARG A 93 -15.19 -4.07 15.75
C ARG A 93 -14.44 -3.45 14.60
N SER A 94 -14.33 -4.21 13.53
CA SER A 94 -13.72 -3.77 12.26
C SER A 94 -14.58 -2.69 11.59
N TRP A 95 -13.99 -2.07 10.57
CA TRP A 95 -14.68 -1.10 9.73
C TRP A 95 -15.97 -1.69 9.14
N ALA A 96 -15.89 -2.84 8.46
CA ALA A 96 -17.08 -3.51 7.92
C ALA A 96 -18.08 -3.93 9.01
N SER A 97 -17.62 -4.46 10.17
CA SER A 97 -18.52 -4.83 11.25
C SER A 97 -19.21 -3.64 11.91
N THR A 98 -18.63 -2.44 11.84
CA THR A 98 -19.28 -1.22 12.31
C THR A 98 -20.52 -0.89 11.48
N PHE A 99 -20.45 -1.02 10.16
CA PHE A 99 -21.59 -0.90 9.24
C PHE A 99 -22.61 -2.01 9.45
N PHE A 100 -22.16 -3.27 9.46
CA PHE A 100 -22.99 -4.44 9.67
C PHE A 100 -23.81 -4.35 10.96
N LEU A 101 -23.19 -4.05 12.09
CA LEU A 101 -23.86 -3.92 13.39
C LEU A 101 -24.82 -2.74 13.46
N SER A 102 -24.69 -1.79 12.53
CA SER A 102 -25.59 -0.64 12.38
C SER A 102 -26.72 -0.91 11.39
N GLY A 103 -26.87 -2.15 10.93
CA GLY A 103 -27.97 -2.60 10.06
C GLY A 103 -27.75 -2.38 8.56
N TRP A 104 -26.48 -2.13 8.15
CA TRP A 104 -26.15 -2.05 6.73
C TRP A 104 -25.93 -3.45 6.14
N HIS A 105 -26.31 -3.61 4.87
CA HIS A 105 -25.96 -4.79 4.09
C HIS A 105 -24.54 -4.63 3.56
N THR A 106 -23.64 -5.50 3.99
CA THR A 106 -22.21 -5.37 3.72
C THR A 106 -21.71 -6.49 2.80
N ALA A 107 -21.00 -6.12 1.75
CA ALA A 107 -20.45 -7.08 0.79
C ALA A 107 -18.99 -6.73 0.44
N SER A 108 -18.18 -7.76 0.19
CA SER A 108 -16.80 -7.63 -0.31
C SER A 108 -16.59 -8.57 -1.49
N ILE A 109 -16.05 -8.03 -2.57
CA ILE A 109 -15.61 -8.79 -3.74
C ILE A 109 -14.09 -8.64 -3.79
N SER A 110 -13.39 -9.64 -3.27
CA SER A 110 -11.94 -9.56 -3.06
C SER A 110 -11.36 -10.96 -2.83
N SER A 111 -10.26 -11.26 -3.46
CA SER A 111 -9.45 -12.46 -3.21
C SER A 111 -8.37 -12.26 -2.14
N PHE A 112 -8.18 -11.02 -1.66
CA PHE A 112 -7.20 -10.67 -0.64
C PHE A 112 -7.22 -11.58 0.60
N PRO A 113 -8.39 -11.89 1.24
CA PRO A 113 -8.38 -12.72 2.45
C PRO A 113 -7.91 -14.14 2.20
N PHE A 114 -8.13 -14.67 1.01
CA PHE A 114 -7.64 -15.99 0.65
C PHE A 114 -6.13 -15.99 0.37
N ARG A 115 -5.65 -15.02 -0.41
CA ARG A 115 -4.23 -14.87 -0.76
C ARG A 115 -3.34 -14.80 0.49
N HIS A 116 -3.76 -14.02 1.48
CA HIS A 116 -2.96 -13.74 2.68
C HIS A 116 -3.38 -14.53 3.92
N GLY A 117 -4.33 -15.46 3.81
CA GLY A 117 -4.85 -16.18 4.98
C GLY A 117 -5.57 -15.28 6.00
N ALA A 118 -5.99 -14.08 5.58
CA ALA A 118 -6.55 -13.02 6.43
C ALA A 118 -8.04 -13.25 6.73
N SER A 119 -8.36 -14.29 7.50
CA SER A 119 -9.75 -14.67 7.80
C SER A 119 -10.53 -13.56 8.51
N TRP A 120 -9.88 -12.71 9.29
CA TRP A 120 -10.48 -11.57 9.98
C TRP A 120 -11.02 -10.50 9.04
N TRP A 121 -10.54 -10.41 7.80
CA TRP A 121 -11.07 -9.50 6.79
C TRP A 121 -12.56 -9.69 6.56
N ASN A 122 -13.01 -10.93 6.54
CA ASN A 122 -14.42 -11.25 6.31
C ASN A 122 -15.34 -10.87 7.47
N SER A 123 -14.77 -10.41 8.61
CA SER A 123 -15.57 -10.03 9.77
C SER A 123 -16.37 -8.77 9.49
N GLY A 124 -17.69 -8.91 9.49
CA GLY A 124 -18.63 -7.83 9.23
C GLY A 124 -19.12 -7.74 7.78
N PHE A 125 -18.62 -8.54 6.86
CA PHE A 125 -19.22 -8.70 5.54
C PHE A 125 -20.26 -9.83 5.55
N MET A 126 -21.50 -9.52 5.17
CA MET A 126 -22.57 -10.50 5.03
C MET A 126 -22.39 -11.36 3.80
N GLU A 127 -21.88 -10.77 2.72
CA GLU A 127 -21.54 -11.44 1.48
C GLU A 127 -20.04 -11.24 1.21
N ALA A 128 -19.29 -12.32 0.99
CA ALA A 128 -17.90 -12.28 0.59
C ALA A 128 -17.73 -13.14 -0.67
N MET A 129 -17.39 -12.50 -1.78
CA MET A 129 -17.10 -13.17 -3.04
C MET A 129 -15.60 -13.23 -3.25
N ASN A 130 -15.07 -14.44 -3.27
CA ASN A 130 -13.67 -14.72 -3.56
C ASN A 130 -13.59 -15.49 -4.89
N LEU A 131 -12.97 -14.89 -5.88
CA LEU A 131 -12.94 -15.43 -7.25
C LEU A 131 -11.97 -16.60 -7.41
N MET A 132 -10.90 -16.65 -6.64
CA MET A 132 -9.94 -17.75 -6.51
C MET A 132 -9.28 -18.25 -7.82
N ARG A 133 -9.26 -17.44 -8.87
CA ARG A 133 -8.67 -17.86 -10.15
C ARG A 133 -7.14 -17.72 -10.18
N GLY A 134 -6.61 -16.60 -9.69
CA GLY A 134 -5.20 -16.25 -9.77
C GLY A 134 -4.49 -16.19 -8.41
N PHE A 135 -4.99 -16.87 -7.37
CA PHE A 135 -4.47 -16.78 -6.02
C PHE A 135 -4.37 -15.34 -5.49
N GLY A 136 -5.28 -14.48 -5.92
CA GLY A 136 -5.33 -13.08 -5.54
C GLY A 136 -4.86 -12.10 -6.61
N GLY A 137 -4.50 -12.60 -7.78
CA GLY A 137 -4.12 -11.78 -8.94
C GLY A 137 -5.22 -11.70 -10.00
N GLU A 138 -6.49 -11.68 -9.59
CA GLU A 138 -7.63 -11.53 -10.51
C GLU A 138 -7.65 -10.14 -11.11
N ARG A 139 -7.66 -10.07 -12.44
CA ARG A 139 -7.73 -8.81 -13.18
C ARG A 139 -9.08 -8.12 -13.02
N SER A 140 -9.11 -6.83 -13.32
CA SER A 140 -10.31 -6.00 -13.21
C SER A 140 -11.50 -6.57 -14.01
N ASP A 141 -11.28 -7.15 -15.21
CA ASP A 141 -12.33 -7.79 -16.02
C ASP A 141 -12.89 -9.07 -15.40
N GLU A 142 -12.14 -9.74 -14.54
CA GLU A 142 -12.58 -10.92 -13.80
C GLU A 142 -13.35 -10.56 -12.52
N VAL A 143 -13.07 -9.39 -11.94
CA VAL A 143 -13.74 -8.88 -10.73
C VAL A 143 -15.07 -8.21 -11.04
N LEU A 144 -15.12 -7.39 -12.09
CA LEU A 144 -16.28 -6.58 -12.47
C LEU A 144 -17.60 -7.36 -12.58
N PRO A 145 -17.69 -8.56 -13.21
CA PRO A 145 -18.94 -9.29 -13.33
C PRO A 145 -19.60 -9.55 -11.96
N GLY A 146 -18.82 -9.87 -10.94
CA GLY A 146 -19.33 -10.07 -9.57
C GLY A 146 -19.89 -8.80 -8.96
N ALA A 147 -19.21 -7.67 -9.14
CA ALA A 147 -19.65 -6.37 -8.65
C ALA A 147 -20.94 -5.90 -9.34
N LEU A 148 -21.01 -6.06 -10.66
CA LEU A 148 -22.19 -5.69 -11.45
C LEU A 148 -23.40 -6.57 -11.10
N GLU A 149 -23.23 -7.89 -10.95
CA GLU A 149 -24.30 -8.79 -10.50
C GLU A 149 -24.81 -8.39 -9.11
N TRP A 150 -23.91 -8.07 -8.18
CA TRP A 150 -24.29 -7.63 -6.87
C TRP A 150 -25.08 -6.31 -6.91
N LEU A 151 -24.63 -5.33 -7.70
CA LEU A 151 -25.33 -4.06 -7.90
C LEU A 151 -26.69 -4.25 -8.58
N ASP A 152 -26.84 -5.19 -9.53
CA ASP A 152 -28.14 -5.54 -10.12
C ASP A 152 -29.14 -6.04 -9.08
N ARG A 153 -28.67 -6.83 -8.11
CA ARG A 153 -29.53 -7.40 -7.05
C ARG A 153 -29.85 -6.40 -5.93
N ARG A 154 -28.89 -5.56 -5.54
CA ARG A 154 -28.91 -4.78 -4.30
C ARG A 154 -28.73 -3.28 -4.51
N GLY A 155 -28.25 -2.81 -5.64
CA GLY A 155 -27.87 -1.42 -5.84
C GLY A 155 -28.98 -0.41 -5.55
N LYS A 156 -30.26 -0.79 -5.70
CA LYS A 156 -31.41 0.04 -5.37
C LYS A 156 -31.86 -0.03 -3.91
N ASP A 157 -31.33 -1.01 -3.15
CA ASP A 157 -31.64 -1.10 -1.71
C ASP A 157 -30.98 0.08 -0.95
N ASP A 158 -31.49 0.36 0.24
CA ASP A 158 -30.86 1.35 1.13
C ASP A 158 -29.87 0.68 2.09
N ASN A 159 -28.95 1.49 2.60
CA ASN A 159 -27.98 1.12 3.62
C ASN A 159 -27.15 -0.10 3.25
N TRP A 160 -26.36 0.04 2.17
CA TRP A 160 -25.37 -0.97 1.82
C TRP A 160 -23.95 -0.40 1.73
N LEU A 161 -22.98 -1.28 2.01
CA LEU A 161 -21.56 -1.11 1.79
C LEU A 161 -21.12 -2.21 0.82
N LEU A 162 -20.61 -1.82 -0.35
CA LEU A 162 -19.95 -2.71 -1.29
C LEU A 162 -18.47 -2.34 -1.38
N HIS A 163 -17.60 -3.28 -1.02
CA HIS A 163 -16.15 -3.21 -1.25
C HIS A 163 -15.80 -4.01 -2.51
N VAL A 164 -15.07 -3.40 -3.43
CA VAL A 164 -14.56 -4.00 -4.67
C VAL A 164 -13.05 -3.81 -4.71
N HIS A 165 -12.31 -4.91 -4.69
CA HIS A 165 -10.86 -4.91 -4.78
C HIS A 165 -10.41 -5.21 -6.20
N LEU A 166 -9.63 -4.32 -6.79
CA LEU A 166 -9.02 -4.45 -8.10
C LEU A 166 -7.53 -4.72 -7.91
N TRP A 167 -7.03 -5.80 -8.49
CA TRP A 167 -5.63 -6.21 -8.38
C TRP A 167 -4.70 -5.36 -9.25
N ASP A 168 -5.14 -4.99 -10.48
CA ASP A 168 -4.37 -4.09 -11.31
C ASP A 168 -4.20 -2.73 -10.60
N PRO A 169 -3.01 -2.12 -10.61
CA PRO A 169 -1.80 -2.38 -11.40
C PRO A 169 -0.70 -3.21 -10.70
N HIS A 170 -0.99 -3.98 -9.66
CA HIS A 170 0.04 -4.73 -8.91
C HIS A 170 0.96 -5.57 -9.81
N THR A 171 2.25 -5.63 -9.44
CA THR A 171 3.23 -6.54 -10.08
C THR A 171 2.83 -8.02 -9.88
N PRO A 172 3.10 -8.91 -10.86
CA PRO A 172 3.52 -8.66 -12.23
C PRO A 172 2.39 -8.03 -13.06
N TYR A 173 2.74 -7.19 -14.02
CA TYR A 173 1.76 -6.42 -14.80
C TYR A 173 1.04 -7.30 -15.82
N THR A 174 -0.15 -7.80 -15.44
CA THR A 174 -0.90 -8.83 -16.14
C THR A 174 -2.06 -8.31 -17.00
N THR A 175 -2.19 -6.98 -17.14
CA THR A 175 -3.21 -6.41 -18.05
C THR A 175 -3.11 -7.05 -19.44
N PRO A 176 -4.22 -7.53 -20.04
CA PRO A 176 -4.20 -8.24 -21.31
C PRO A 176 -3.48 -7.49 -22.43
N GLU A 177 -2.75 -8.22 -23.30
CA GLU A 177 -2.05 -7.61 -24.44
C GLU A 177 -3.00 -6.91 -25.41
N GLU A 178 -4.19 -7.47 -25.63
CA GLU A 178 -5.23 -6.91 -26.47
C GLU A 178 -5.76 -5.56 -26.00
N TYR A 179 -5.54 -5.19 -24.74
CA TYR A 179 -5.82 -3.85 -24.24
C TYR A 179 -4.95 -2.79 -24.91
N GLY A 180 -3.78 -3.20 -25.44
CA GLY A 180 -2.81 -2.30 -26.06
C GLY A 180 -1.98 -1.51 -25.04
N ASN A 181 -1.27 -0.50 -25.54
CA ASN A 181 -0.50 0.43 -24.72
C ASN A 181 -0.84 1.88 -25.12
N PRO A 182 -1.75 2.55 -24.38
CA PRO A 182 -2.12 3.93 -24.67
C PRO A 182 -0.98 4.94 -24.42
N PHE A 183 0.09 4.53 -23.73
CA PHE A 183 1.25 5.37 -23.36
C PHE A 183 2.51 5.09 -24.17
N ALA A 184 2.39 4.32 -25.28
CA ALA A 184 3.54 3.91 -26.08
C ALA A 184 4.39 5.10 -26.56
N ASP A 185 3.73 6.20 -26.93
CA ASP A 185 4.39 7.42 -27.44
C ASP A 185 4.67 8.46 -26.33
N ASP A 186 4.21 8.22 -25.09
CA ASP A 186 4.43 9.14 -23.97
C ASP A 186 5.84 8.97 -23.39
N PRO A 187 6.51 10.05 -22.97
CA PRO A 187 7.82 9.98 -22.34
C PRO A 187 7.76 9.32 -20.95
N LEU A 188 8.92 8.89 -20.47
CA LEU A 188 9.11 8.60 -19.04
C LEU A 188 8.97 9.89 -18.21
N PRO A 189 8.68 9.78 -16.91
CA PRO A 189 8.82 10.90 -15.99
C PRO A 189 10.25 11.45 -16.00
N ASP A 190 10.38 12.79 -16.00
CA ASP A 190 11.66 13.49 -16.15
C ASP A 190 12.73 13.11 -15.11
N TRP A 191 12.28 12.65 -13.92
CA TRP A 191 13.18 12.30 -12.83
C TRP A 191 13.98 11.01 -13.09
N HIS A 192 13.40 10.02 -13.82
CA HIS A 192 14.06 8.75 -14.07
C HIS A 192 15.00 8.85 -15.28
N THR A 193 16.23 9.18 -15.02
CA THR A 193 17.27 9.40 -16.03
C THR A 193 18.15 8.17 -16.23
N GLU A 194 18.91 8.13 -17.34
CA GLU A 194 19.92 7.09 -17.58
C GLU A 194 20.99 7.07 -16.47
N GLU A 195 21.29 8.22 -15.84
CA GLU A 195 22.22 8.28 -14.71
C GLU A 195 21.67 7.51 -13.49
N ILE A 196 20.39 7.69 -13.17
CA ILE A 196 19.70 6.97 -12.08
C ILE A 196 19.67 5.47 -12.41
N ARG A 197 19.30 5.10 -13.62
CA ARG A 197 19.28 3.70 -14.04
C ARG A 197 20.66 3.05 -13.87
N LEU A 198 21.74 3.69 -14.37
CA LEU A 198 23.11 3.18 -14.25
C LEU A 198 23.57 3.09 -12.78
N LYS A 199 23.22 4.06 -11.94
CA LYS A 199 23.45 3.99 -10.50
C LYS A 199 22.77 2.75 -9.91
N ASN A 200 21.49 2.57 -10.21
CA ASN A 200 20.68 1.47 -9.68
C ASN A 200 21.10 0.10 -10.20
N TRP A 201 21.65 0.02 -11.43
CA TRP A 201 22.17 -1.22 -12.00
C TRP A 201 23.27 -1.87 -11.16
N GLY A 202 24.05 -1.06 -10.45
CA GLY A 202 25.14 -1.51 -9.58
C GLY A 202 24.71 -1.87 -8.16
N LEU A 203 23.43 -1.69 -7.79
CA LEU A 203 22.94 -1.92 -6.43
C LEU A 203 22.56 -3.38 -6.18
N SER A 204 22.31 -3.72 -4.92
CA SER A 204 21.82 -5.03 -4.49
C SER A 204 20.38 -4.93 -3.97
N GLY A 205 19.72 -6.06 -3.85
CA GLY A 205 18.40 -6.25 -3.28
C GLY A 205 17.49 -7.06 -4.19
N PRO A 206 16.51 -7.77 -3.64
CA PRO A 206 15.43 -8.32 -4.44
C PRO A 206 14.69 -7.15 -5.12
N HIS A 207 14.17 -7.37 -6.32
CA HIS A 207 13.59 -6.31 -7.14
C HIS A 207 14.53 -5.12 -7.41
N SER A 208 15.84 -5.36 -7.48
CA SER A 208 16.79 -4.38 -8.01
C SER A 208 16.65 -4.25 -9.53
N ALA A 209 17.37 -3.29 -10.12
CA ALA A 209 17.39 -3.11 -11.59
C ALA A 209 17.80 -4.37 -12.36
N GLN A 210 18.61 -5.27 -11.77
CA GLN A 210 19.00 -6.55 -12.36
C GLN A 210 18.05 -7.70 -12.05
N GLU A 211 17.21 -7.56 -11.05
CA GLU A 211 16.29 -8.59 -10.56
C GLU A 211 14.86 -8.04 -10.28
N PRO A 212 14.18 -7.39 -11.24
CA PRO A 212 12.83 -6.81 -10.98
C PRO A 212 11.76 -7.89 -10.74
N TRP A 213 12.13 -9.16 -10.74
CA TRP A 213 11.32 -10.34 -10.41
C TRP A 213 11.69 -10.96 -9.06
N GLY A 214 12.52 -10.32 -8.26
CA GLY A 214 12.98 -10.83 -6.97
C GLY A 214 14.08 -11.89 -7.07
N PHE A 215 14.11 -12.82 -6.10
CA PHE A 215 15.20 -13.81 -5.98
C PHE A 215 15.14 -14.96 -6.97
N ARG A 216 14.00 -15.25 -7.58
CA ARG A 216 13.74 -16.48 -8.35
C ARG A 216 13.08 -16.22 -9.70
N PRO A 217 13.75 -15.53 -10.62
CA PRO A 217 13.19 -15.28 -11.94
C PRO A 217 12.81 -16.58 -12.68
N ASP A 218 13.58 -17.66 -12.50
CA ASP A 218 13.39 -18.94 -13.21
C ASP A 218 12.11 -19.69 -12.80
N GLU A 219 11.51 -19.38 -11.67
CA GLU A 219 10.27 -20.01 -11.20
C GLU A 219 9.01 -19.45 -11.87
N TRP A 220 9.12 -18.27 -12.48
CA TRP A 220 7.97 -17.58 -13.08
C TRP A 220 7.67 -18.00 -14.54
N GLY A 221 8.57 -18.76 -15.17
CA GLY A 221 8.46 -19.09 -16.59
C GLY A 221 8.72 -17.89 -17.49
N ASP A 222 7.98 -17.74 -18.60
CA ASP A 222 8.08 -16.56 -19.44
C ASP A 222 7.48 -15.36 -18.71
N PRO A 223 8.14 -14.15 -18.77
CA PRO A 223 7.60 -12.96 -18.11
C PRO A 223 6.27 -12.56 -18.72
N PRO A 224 5.36 -11.97 -17.94
CA PRO A 224 4.23 -11.27 -18.51
C PRO A 224 4.72 -10.23 -19.51
N PRO A 225 3.99 -10.02 -20.61
CA PRO A 225 4.46 -9.21 -21.73
C PRO A 225 4.71 -7.73 -21.39
N ARG A 226 4.25 -7.29 -20.22
CA ARG A 226 4.35 -5.89 -19.80
C ARG A 226 5.44 -5.62 -18.76
N GLN A 227 6.20 -6.62 -18.35
CA GLN A 227 7.31 -6.45 -17.39
C GLN A 227 8.57 -7.15 -17.93
N PRO A 228 9.68 -6.41 -18.18
CA PRO A 228 10.93 -6.98 -18.68
C PRO A 228 11.65 -7.80 -17.60
N TRP A 229 12.67 -8.59 -18.02
CA TRP A 229 13.50 -9.38 -17.10
C TRP A 229 14.43 -8.54 -16.24
N ASP A 230 14.86 -7.40 -16.73
CA ASP A 230 15.75 -6.46 -16.04
C ASP A 230 15.55 -5.03 -16.58
N ALA A 231 16.19 -4.05 -15.95
CA ALA A 231 16.18 -2.66 -16.36
C ALA A 231 17.54 -2.28 -17.02
N SER A 232 18.00 -3.11 -17.98
CA SER A 232 19.33 -2.97 -18.62
C SER A 232 19.42 -1.76 -19.56
N SER A 233 18.31 -1.22 -20.00
CA SER A 233 18.23 0.00 -20.81
C SER A 233 17.05 0.89 -20.40
N MET A 234 17.03 2.12 -20.92
CA MET A 234 15.87 3.03 -20.73
C MET A 234 14.60 2.52 -21.44
N GLU A 235 14.74 1.63 -22.42
CA GLU A 235 13.59 0.98 -23.08
C GLU A 235 12.91 0.00 -22.13
N GLU A 236 13.68 -0.83 -21.41
CA GLU A 236 13.14 -1.73 -20.39
C GLU A 236 12.56 -0.95 -19.20
N VAL A 237 13.22 0.13 -18.75
CA VAL A 237 12.65 1.03 -17.75
C VAL A 237 11.29 1.57 -18.22
N LYS A 238 11.21 2.03 -19.49
CA LYS A 238 9.94 2.49 -20.05
C LYS A 238 8.90 1.38 -20.09
N GLN A 239 9.27 0.16 -20.39
CA GLN A 239 8.36 -0.98 -20.38
C GLN A 239 7.79 -1.24 -18.98
N ILE A 240 8.59 -1.09 -17.91
CA ILE A 240 8.11 -1.20 -16.51
C ILE A 240 7.07 -0.12 -16.23
N PHE A 241 7.38 1.15 -16.50
CA PHE A 241 6.43 2.25 -16.30
C PHE A 241 5.16 2.10 -17.13
N ASP A 242 5.30 1.75 -18.41
CA ASP A 242 4.15 1.55 -19.30
C ASP A 242 3.27 0.39 -18.80
N GLY A 243 3.88 -0.71 -18.34
CA GLY A 243 3.15 -1.85 -17.82
C GLY A 243 2.29 -1.50 -16.62
N TYR A 244 2.84 -0.75 -15.69
CA TYR A 244 2.15 -0.25 -14.51
C TYR A 244 1.05 0.76 -14.86
N ASP A 245 1.36 1.78 -15.66
CA ASP A 245 0.39 2.81 -16.04
C ASP A 245 -0.78 2.24 -16.87
N VAL A 246 -0.51 1.23 -17.71
CA VAL A 246 -1.55 0.47 -18.41
C VAL A 246 -2.44 -0.26 -17.41
N GLY A 247 -1.86 -0.84 -16.36
CA GLY A 247 -2.61 -1.46 -15.27
C GLY A 247 -3.51 -0.46 -14.53
N ILE A 248 -3.00 0.74 -14.23
CA ILE A 248 -3.80 1.83 -13.64
C ILE A 248 -4.97 2.19 -14.56
N ARG A 249 -4.71 2.40 -15.84
CA ARG A 249 -5.75 2.76 -16.79
C ARG A 249 -6.82 1.69 -16.91
N TYR A 250 -6.41 0.42 -16.85
CA TYR A 250 -7.32 -0.71 -16.89
C TYR A 250 -8.19 -0.80 -15.64
N ALA A 251 -7.63 -0.53 -14.46
CA ALA A 251 -8.41 -0.41 -13.23
C ALA A 251 -9.34 0.83 -13.24
N ASP A 252 -8.89 1.95 -13.79
CA ASP A 252 -9.71 3.15 -13.93
C ASP A 252 -10.90 2.96 -14.86
N ASP A 253 -10.73 2.20 -15.97
CA ASP A 253 -11.85 1.82 -16.84
C ASP A 253 -12.89 0.99 -16.06
N ALA A 254 -12.46 0.13 -15.12
CA ALA A 254 -13.38 -0.59 -14.23
C ALA A 254 -14.11 0.35 -13.26
N VAL A 255 -13.44 1.40 -12.75
CA VAL A 255 -14.11 2.46 -11.97
C VAL A 255 -15.21 3.11 -12.81
N GLY A 256 -14.91 3.47 -14.08
CA GLY A 256 -15.90 4.03 -15.01
C GLY A 256 -17.11 3.11 -15.22
N VAL A 257 -16.89 1.81 -15.37
CA VAL A 257 -17.98 0.84 -15.50
C VAL A 257 -18.87 0.80 -14.24
N LEU A 258 -18.28 0.83 -13.05
CA LEU A 258 -19.03 0.85 -11.79
C LEU A 258 -19.82 2.16 -11.62
N MET A 259 -19.24 3.30 -11.96
CA MET A 259 -19.93 4.60 -11.91
C MET A 259 -21.12 4.63 -12.89
N ASN A 260 -20.93 4.22 -14.14
CA ASN A 260 -22.00 4.09 -15.13
C ASN A 260 -23.13 3.16 -14.63
N LYS A 261 -22.78 2.09 -13.92
CA LYS A 261 -23.77 1.17 -13.33
C LYS A 261 -24.64 1.85 -12.26
N LEU A 262 -24.05 2.71 -11.41
CA LEU A 262 -24.82 3.49 -10.43
C LEU A 262 -25.77 4.47 -11.13
N ASP A 263 -25.33 5.09 -12.23
CA ASP A 263 -26.16 5.98 -13.07
C ASP A 263 -27.33 5.24 -13.70
N ASP A 264 -27.11 4.07 -14.30
CA ASP A 264 -28.14 3.21 -14.89
C ASP A 264 -29.19 2.76 -13.86
N LEU A 265 -28.78 2.56 -12.61
CA LEU A 265 -29.67 2.24 -11.52
C LEU A 265 -30.43 3.46 -10.99
N GLY A 266 -29.98 4.70 -11.32
CA GLY A 266 -30.54 5.96 -10.86
C GLY A 266 -30.26 6.24 -9.38
N VAL A 267 -29.08 5.81 -8.88
CA VAL A 267 -28.71 5.94 -7.46
C VAL A 267 -27.42 6.71 -7.22
N SER A 268 -26.76 7.22 -8.27
CA SER A 268 -25.45 7.90 -8.20
C SER A 268 -25.46 9.06 -7.21
N ASP A 269 -26.47 9.96 -7.30
CA ASP A 269 -26.57 11.14 -6.45
C ASP A 269 -26.75 10.81 -4.94
N GLU A 270 -27.11 9.58 -4.62
CA GLU A 270 -27.36 9.11 -3.24
C GLU A 270 -26.30 8.09 -2.76
N THR A 271 -25.28 7.83 -3.58
CA THR A 271 -24.22 6.85 -3.31
C THR A 271 -22.90 7.56 -3.03
N ALA A 272 -22.34 7.30 -1.85
CA ALA A 272 -20.98 7.70 -1.55
C ALA A 272 -20.00 6.75 -2.27
N VAL A 273 -18.90 7.30 -2.81
CA VAL A 273 -17.85 6.50 -3.47
C VAL A 273 -16.50 6.89 -2.89
N LEU A 274 -15.78 5.91 -2.37
CA LEU A 274 -14.38 6.03 -1.96
C LEU A 274 -13.53 5.26 -2.95
N VAL A 275 -12.51 5.90 -3.52
CA VAL A 275 -11.41 5.24 -4.25
C VAL A 275 -10.14 5.46 -3.45
N SER A 276 -9.42 4.40 -3.16
CA SER A 276 -8.15 4.45 -2.44
C SER A 276 -7.28 3.26 -2.82
N SER A 277 -6.08 3.21 -2.24
CA SER A 277 -5.13 2.10 -2.39
C SER A 277 -4.66 1.62 -1.03
N ASP A 278 -4.04 0.46 -1.01
CA ASP A 278 -3.37 -0.08 0.18
C ASP A 278 -1.90 0.35 0.29
N HIS A 279 -1.18 0.44 -0.83
CA HIS A 279 0.19 0.96 -0.94
C HIS A 279 0.48 1.36 -2.39
N GLY A 280 1.69 1.85 -2.64
CA GLY A 280 2.20 2.17 -3.97
C GLY A 280 3.23 1.15 -4.47
N GLU A 281 4.05 1.57 -5.43
CA GLU A 281 5.05 0.76 -6.13
C GLU A 281 6.29 1.60 -6.42
N ALA A 282 7.51 1.05 -6.32
CA ALA A 282 8.75 1.75 -6.63
C ALA A 282 9.23 1.46 -8.07
N PHE A 283 9.85 2.46 -8.69
CA PHE A 283 10.38 2.44 -10.06
C PHE A 283 11.82 2.93 -10.15
N GLY A 284 12.63 2.66 -9.13
CA GLY A 284 14.01 3.08 -9.00
C GLY A 284 14.28 3.88 -7.73
N GLU A 285 13.22 4.28 -7.01
CA GLU A 285 13.36 4.82 -5.67
C GLU A 285 14.04 3.79 -4.76
N LEU A 286 15.03 4.22 -4.02
CA LEU A 286 15.85 3.35 -3.15
C LEU A 286 16.42 2.09 -3.87
N GLY A 287 16.51 2.11 -5.21
CA GLY A 287 17.01 1.01 -6.02
C GLY A 287 16.03 -0.14 -6.27
N VAL A 288 14.75 0.00 -5.90
CA VAL A 288 13.69 -0.98 -6.08
C VAL A 288 12.94 -0.74 -7.38
N TYR A 289 12.63 -1.80 -8.14
CA TYR A 289 11.88 -1.76 -9.39
C TYR A 289 10.71 -2.75 -9.37
N ALA A 290 9.53 -2.27 -9.70
CA ALA A 290 8.31 -3.06 -9.78
C ALA A 290 8.01 -3.86 -8.50
N ASP A 291 8.13 -3.20 -7.34
CA ASP A 291 7.78 -3.76 -6.02
C ASP A 291 7.71 -2.63 -4.95
N HIS A 292 7.36 -3.01 -3.71
CA HIS A 292 6.99 -2.12 -2.60
C HIS A 292 7.72 -2.54 -1.31
N GLN A 293 9.05 -2.35 -1.23
CA GLN A 293 9.93 -2.98 -0.24
C GLN A 293 10.37 -2.09 0.91
N ALA A 294 10.12 -0.78 0.83
CA ALA A 294 10.54 0.19 1.82
C ALA A 294 9.36 0.93 2.47
N ALA A 295 9.63 1.58 3.61
CA ALA A 295 8.68 2.49 4.23
C ALA A 295 8.90 3.93 3.71
N ASP A 296 8.87 4.10 2.37
CA ASP A 296 9.20 5.30 1.60
C ASP A 296 7.95 6.01 1.04
N GLU A 297 8.16 7.14 0.36
CA GLU A 297 7.08 7.87 -0.32
C GLU A 297 6.43 7.02 -1.42
N ALA A 298 7.23 6.33 -2.24
CA ALA A 298 6.73 5.54 -3.36
C ALA A 298 5.77 4.42 -2.92
N THR A 299 6.07 3.79 -1.78
CA THR A 299 5.27 2.68 -1.24
C THR A 299 4.14 3.14 -0.34
N CYS A 300 4.36 4.17 0.49
CA CYS A 300 3.40 4.52 1.55
C CYS A 300 2.43 5.62 1.16
N HIS A 301 2.76 6.52 0.21
CA HIS A 301 1.91 7.62 -0.21
C HIS A 301 0.87 7.15 -1.22
N ILE A 302 -0.37 7.02 -0.78
CA ILE A 302 -1.49 6.46 -1.54
C ILE A 302 -2.53 7.53 -1.89
N PRO A 303 -3.32 7.35 -2.96
CA PRO A 303 -4.45 8.22 -3.25
C PRO A 303 -5.62 7.97 -2.31
N ALA A 304 -6.42 9.01 -2.08
CA ALA A 304 -7.78 8.89 -1.57
C ALA A 304 -8.67 9.95 -2.22
N VAL A 305 -9.73 9.49 -2.89
CA VAL A 305 -10.77 10.33 -3.49
C VAL A 305 -12.12 9.91 -2.92
N LEU A 306 -12.83 10.86 -2.33
CA LEU A 306 -14.11 10.61 -1.68
C LEU A 306 -15.20 11.50 -2.29
N HIS A 307 -16.13 10.89 -3.00
CA HIS A 307 -17.41 11.53 -3.30
C HIS A 307 -18.41 11.17 -2.21
N TRP A 308 -19.00 12.20 -1.57
CA TRP A 308 -20.02 11.98 -0.54
C TRP A 308 -21.22 12.89 -0.78
N PRO A 309 -22.45 12.35 -0.93
CA PRO A 309 -23.65 13.15 -1.17
C PRO A 309 -23.82 14.26 -0.14
N GLY A 310 -23.91 15.51 -0.62
CA GLY A 310 -24.07 16.68 0.24
C GLY A 310 -22.79 17.27 0.80
N LEU A 311 -21.63 16.72 0.48
CA LEU A 311 -20.33 17.30 0.80
C LEU A 311 -19.79 18.07 -0.42
N ASP A 312 -19.33 19.30 -0.20
CA ASP A 312 -18.76 20.13 -1.26
C ASP A 312 -17.42 19.56 -1.75
N SER A 313 -17.17 19.71 -3.05
CA SER A 313 -15.88 19.34 -3.64
C SER A 313 -14.75 20.22 -3.09
N GLN A 314 -13.63 19.61 -2.76
CA GLN A 314 -12.46 20.29 -2.21
C GLN A 314 -11.18 19.47 -2.39
N VAL A 315 -10.04 20.15 -2.29
CA VAL A 315 -8.73 19.52 -2.18
C VAL A 315 -8.25 19.70 -0.75
N ASN A 316 -8.04 18.58 -0.04
CA ASN A 316 -7.50 18.57 1.32
C ASN A 316 -5.99 18.24 1.25
N LYS A 317 -5.17 19.12 1.85
CA LYS A 317 -3.70 19.04 1.85
C LYS A 317 -3.10 18.59 3.18
N GLY A 318 -3.95 18.29 4.16
CA GLY A 318 -3.52 17.81 5.46
C GLY A 318 -2.80 16.47 5.36
N LEU A 319 -1.95 16.20 6.33
CA LEU A 319 -1.21 14.95 6.43
C LEU A 319 -2.06 13.90 7.18
N HIS A 320 -2.45 12.83 6.49
CA HIS A 320 -3.41 11.85 7.01
C HIS A 320 -2.91 10.41 6.83
N TYR A 321 -3.38 9.53 7.69
CA TYR A 321 -3.33 8.11 7.43
C TYR A 321 -4.60 7.63 6.68
N HIS A 322 -4.50 6.51 5.98
CA HIS A 322 -5.69 5.82 5.46
C HIS A 322 -6.67 5.40 6.58
N LEU A 323 -6.19 5.18 7.80
CA LEU A 323 -7.02 4.98 9.01
C LEU A 323 -7.94 6.18 9.29
N ASP A 324 -7.47 7.39 9.00
CA ASP A 324 -8.25 8.63 9.20
C ASP A 324 -9.39 8.70 8.17
N ILE A 325 -9.12 8.25 6.95
CA ILE A 325 -10.14 8.12 5.89
C ILE A 325 -11.20 7.09 6.30
N ALA A 326 -10.78 5.90 6.75
CA ALA A 326 -11.70 4.87 7.25
C ALA A 326 -12.58 5.39 8.38
N THR A 327 -12.01 6.12 9.34
CA THR A 327 -12.71 6.71 10.47
C THR A 327 -13.67 7.82 10.04
N THR A 328 -13.25 8.66 9.07
CA THR A 328 -14.06 9.74 8.52
C THR A 328 -15.31 9.21 7.81
N VAL A 329 -15.16 8.15 7.04
CA VAL A 329 -16.29 7.50 6.36
C VAL A 329 -17.33 6.96 7.35
N VAL A 330 -16.90 6.39 8.47
CA VAL A 330 -17.80 5.93 9.54
C VAL A 330 -18.55 7.12 10.18
N ASP A 331 -17.86 8.23 10.43
CA ASP A 331 -18.44 9.44 11.02
C ASP A 331 -19.41 10.12 10.05
N LEU A 332 -19.06 10.26 8.77
CA LEU A 332 -19.94 10.75 7.71
C LEU A 332 -21.22 9.91 7.56
N ALA A 333 -21.13 8.61 7.76
CA ALA A 333 -22.30 7.72 7.80
C ALA A 333 -23.15 7.88 9.07
N GLY A 334 -22.78 8.75 10.00
CA GLY A 334 -23.46 8.97 11.27
C GLY A 334 -23.33 7.79 12.23
N LEU A 335 -22.32 6.94 12.06
CA LEU A 335 -22.12 5.74 12.86
C LEU A 335 -21.14 6.01 14.01
N ARG A 336 -21.23 5.18 15.05
CA ARG A 336 -20.36 5.32 16.20
C ARG A 336 -18.95 4.78 15.90
N ILE A 337 -17.95 5.63 15.96
CA ILE A 337 -16.54 5.27 15.86
C ILE A 337 -16.12 4.38 17.04
N PRO A 338 -15.52 3.20 16.83
CA PRO A 338 -14.99 2.37 17.90
C PRO A 338 -13.86 3.07 18.68
N GLN A 339 -13.93 3.05 20.02
CA GLN A 339 -13.00 3.79 20.88
C GLN A 339 -11.53 3.34 20.81
N HIS A 340 -11.28 2.11 20.33
CA HIS A 340 -9.92 1.56 20.24
C HIS A 340 -9.21 1.92 18.94
N TRP A 341 -9.87 2.57 17.99
CA TRP A 341 -9.28 2.98 16.73
C TRP A 341 -8.24 4.10 16.93
N ASP A 342 -7.20 4.07 16.12
CA ASP A 342 -6.15 5.09 16.07
C ASP A 342 -6.44 6.17 15.03
N GLY A 343 -7.34 5.88 14.10
CA GLY A 343 -7.80 6.82 13.09
C GLY A 343 -8.59 7.98 13.70
N MET A 344 -8.41 9.17 13.12
CA MET A 344 -9.11 10.40 13.49
C MET A 344 -10.12 10.77 12.41
N SER A 345 -11.33 11.19 12.83
CA SER A 345 -12.31 11.72 11.88
C SER A 345 -11.95 13.12 11.41
N LEU A 346 -12.04 13.34 10.11
CA LEU A 346 -11.84 14.62 9.42
C LEU A 346 -13.17 15.35 9.14
N LEU A 347 -14.30 14.83 9.62
CA LEU A 347 -15.64 15.37 9.31
C LEU A 347 -15.71 16.89 9.52
N LYS A 348 -15.26 17.39 10.68
CA LYS A 348 -15.27 18.84 10.97
C LYS A 348 -14.39 19.66 10.02
N ASN A 349 -13.28 19.10 9.60
CA ASN A 349 -12.37 19.72 8.64
C ASN A 349 -13.01 19.81 7.24
N LEU A 350 -13.67 18.73 6.82
CA LEU A 350 -14.38 18.68 5.54
C LEU A 350 -15.57 19.66 5.52
N GLU A 351 -16.35 19.73 6.60
CA GLU A 351 -17.48 20.69 6.73
C GLU A 351 -17.02 22.16 6.73
N SER A 352 -15.83 22.43 7.31
CA SER A 352 -15.27 23.78 7.38
C SER A 352 -14.32 24.11 6.22
N GLN A 353 -14.14 23.18 5.28
CA GLN A 353 -13.20 23.30 4.16
C GLN A 353 -11.76 23.65 4.63
N SER A 354 -11.33 23.04 5.72
CA SER A 354 -9.97 23.18 6.27
C SER A 354 -9.17 21.87 6.12
N ASP A 355 -7.86 21.98 5.91
CA ASP A 355 -7.03 20.81 5.68
C ASP A 355 -6.97 19.87 6.89
N GLY A 356 -6.79 20.43 8.09
CA GLY A 356 -6.56 19.61 9.29
C GLY A 356 -5.28 18.78 9.17
N GLY A 357 -5.31 17.58 9.76
CA GLY A 357 -4.23 16.60 9.63
C GLY A 357 -3.37 16.44 10.88
N ARG A 358 -2.35 15.62 10.73
CA ARG A 358 -1.39 15.26 11.78
C ARG A 358 -0.09 16.03 11.60
N ASP A 359 0.63 16.30 12.69
CA ASP A 359 1.95 16.95 12.63
C ASP A 359 3.02 16.04 12.04
N HIS A 360 2.85 14.74 12.20
CA HIS A 360 3.74 13.70 11.66
C HIS A 360 3.01 12.36 11.49
N LEU A 361 3.55 11.51 10.63
CA LEU A 361 3.12 10.13 10.45
C LEU A 361 4.30 9.18 10.70
N ILE A 362 3.99 7.98 11.21
CA ILE A 362 4.93 6.86 11.28
C ILE A 362 4.47 5.80 10.28
N LEU A 363 5.37 5.39 9.40
CA LEU A 363 5.13 4.41 8.33
C LEU A 363 5.97 3.18 8.65
N SER A 364 5.45 1.99 8.42
CA SER A 364 6.11 0.74 8.78
C SER A 364 6.15 -0.24 7.60
N GLN A 365 7.28 -0.90 7.39
CA GLN A 365 7.46 -2.03 6.49
C GLN A 365 8.07 -3.19 7.27
N GLY A 366 7.44 -4.38 7.25
CA GLY A 366 7.94 -5.56 7.98
C GLY A 366 7.98 -6.84 7.15
N ALA A 367 7.51 -6.81 5.88
CA ALA A 367 7.39 -8.01 5.04
C ALA A 367 8.58 -8.23 4.09
N TRP A 368 9.20 -7.15 3.59
CA TRP A 368 10.39 -7.17 2.74
C TRP A 368 11.64 -6.68 3.46
N SER A 369 11.47 -5.66 4.28
CA SER A 369 12.48 -5.10 5.18
C SER A 369 11.89 -4.90 6.57
N CYS A 370 12.71 -4.59 7.58
CA CYS A 370 12.20 -4.09 8.85
C CYS A 370 12.57 -2.62 8.97
N GLN A 371 11.62 -1.75 8.64
CA GLN A 371 11.80 -0.31 8.62
C GLN A 371 10.62 0.42 9.27
N ARG A 372 10.93 1.57 9.87
CA ARG A 372 9.94 2.61 10.17
C ARG A 372 10.44 3.97 9.74
N SER A 373 9.54 4.72 9.12
CA SER A 373 9.81 6.09 8.70
C SER A 373 8.97 7.07 9.49
N VAL A 374 9.48 8.28 9.61
CA VAL A 374 8.75 9.44 10.11
C VAL A 374 8.59 10.42 8.98
N ARG A 375 7.34 10.73 8.62
CA ARG A 375 6.97 11.75 7.65
C ARG A 375 6.50 12.99 8.39
N TRP A 376 7.25 14.11 8.32
CA TRP A 376 6.88 15.38 8.94
C TRP A 376 7.37 16.56 8.12
N GLN A 377 6.61 17.63 8.07
CA GLN A 377 6.94 18.79 7.21
C GLN A 377 7.34 18.33 5.80
N ASP A 378 8.53 18.71 5.32
CA ASP A 378 9.09 18.32 4.01
C ASP A 378 10.07 17.14 4.12
N HIS A 379 10.09 16.40 5.21
CA HIS A 379 11.10 15.39 5.48
C HIS A 379 10.50 14.01 5.67
N LEU A 380 11.28 13.02 5.28
CA LEU A 380 11.09 11.62 5.63
C LEU A 380 12.39 11.08 6.22
N TYR A 381 12.34 10.71 7.51
CA TYR A 381 13.42 9.99 8.20
C TYR A 381 13.08 8.51 8.23
N MET A 382 14.04 7.64 7.94
CA MET A 382 13.85 6.19 7.92
C MET A 382 14.87 5.51 8.82
N ARG A 383 14.40 4.61 9.69
CA ARG A 383 15.22 3.70 10.51
C ARG A 383 15.07 2.29 9.97
N THR A 384 16.19 1.63 9.69
CA THR A 384 16.28 0.25 9.18
C THR A 384 16.87 -0.67 10.25
N TRP A 385 16.16 -1.75 10.59
CA TRP A 385 16.64 -2.84 11.46
C TRP A 385 17.03 -4.09 10.67
N HIS A 386 16.38 -4.30 9.52
CA HIS A 386 16.73 -5.34 8.55
C HIS A 386 16.57 -4.77 7.14
N ASP A 387 17.64 -4.80 6.37
CA ASP A 387 17.72 -4.12 5.07
C ASP A 387 17.05 -4.90 3.91
N GLY A 388 16.46 -6.07 4.14
CA GLY A 388 15.86 -6.87 3.06
C GLY A 388 16.88 -7.33 2.02
N TYR A 389 18.16 -7.36 2.37
CA TYR A 389 19.32 -7.61 1.50
C TYR A 389 19.61 -6.50 0.48
N HIS A 390 19.11 -5.28 0.74
CA HIS A 390 19.55 -4.07 0.07
C HIS A 390 20.81 -3.52 0.74
N GLY A 391 21.96 -4.04 0.39
CA GLY A 391 23.24 -3.71 1.06
C GLY A 391 23.62 -2.22 1.01
N HIS A 392 23.01 -1.45 0.12
CA HIS A 392 23.18 -0.01 -0.01
C HIS A 392 22.28 0.82 0.91
N TRP A 393 21.30 0.21 1.58
CA TRP A 393 20.49 0.93 2.56
C TRP A 393 21.27 1.11 3.87
N GLU A 394 21.28 2.35 4.34
CA GLU A 394 21.90 2.70 5.62
C GLU A 394 20.92 2.46 6.77
N GLU A 395 21.48 2.32 7.98
CA GLU A 395 20.69 2.15 9.19
C GLU A 395 19.77 3.34 9.45
N GLU A 396 20.22 4.55 9.11
CA GLU A 396 19.44 5.78 9.15
C GLU A 396 19.53 6.49 7.80
N MET A 397 18.37 6.83 7.24
CA MET A 397 18.26 7.63 6.03
C MET A 397 17.33 8.83 6.29
N LEU A 398 17.60 9.94 5.61
CA LEU A 398 16.81 11.16 5.70
C LEU A 398 16.69 11.79 4.31
N PHE A 399 15.49 12.14 3.93
CA PHE A 399 15.20 12.75 2.64
C PHE A 399 14.41 14.05 2.82
N ASN A 400 14.60 15.01 1.92
CA ASN A 400 13.75 16.18 1.80
C ASN A 400 12.82 15.98 0.60
N ILE A 401 11.64 15.45 0.84
CA ILE A 401 10.71 15.02 -0.21
C ILE A 401 10.09 16.15 -1.03
N ALA A 402 10.15 17.40 -0.55
CA ALA A 402 9.73 18.54 -1.36
C ALA A 402 10.76 18.89 -2.46
N LYS A 403 12.03 18.53 -2.29
CA LYS A 403 13.12 18.77 -3.25
C LYS A 403 13.58 17.50 -3.96
N ASP A 404 13.40 16.38 -3.33
CA ASP A 404 13.81 15.04 -3.76
C ASP A 404 12.66 14.05 -3.49
N PRO A 405 11.54 14.16 -4.23
CA PRO A 405 10.36 13.34 -4.00
C PRO A 405 10.58 11.86 -4.30
N HIS A 406 11.67 11.52 -4.98
CA HIS A 406 12.06 10.15 -5.33
C HIS A 406 13.25 9.62 -4.51
N GLU A 407 13.59 10.28 -3.39
CA GLU A 407 14.51 9.80 -2.35
C GLU A 407 15.88 9.36 -2.87
N GLN A 408 16.45 10.14 -3.80
CA GLN A 408 17.73 9.83 -4.44
C GLN A 408 18.95 10.21 -3.59
N ASN A 409 18.79 11.12 -2.59
CA ASN A 409 19.87 11.72 -1.84
C ASN A 409 19.66 11.60 -0.34
N ASN A 410 20.36 10.66 0.30
CA ASN A 410 20.35 10.53 1.76
C ASN A 410 21.07 11.70 2.45
N LEU A 411 20.37 12.46 3.26
CA LEU A 411 20.85 13.64 4.00
C LEU A 411 21.24 13.34 5.45
N ALA A 412 21.08 12.12 5.97
CA ALA A 412 21.21 11.81 7.39
C ALA A 412 22.57 12.24 7.98
N ILE A 413 23.65 12.01 7.23
CA ILE A 413 25.02 12.41 7.65
C ILE A 413 25.19 13.92 7.59
N ASN A 414 24.62 14.59 6.60
CA ASN A 414 24.80 16.02 6.36
C ASN A 414 23.87 16.88 7.23
N GLU A 415 22.72 16.33 7.64
CA GLU A 415 21.68 17.00 8.44
C GLU A 415 21.39 16.24 9.75
N PRO A 416 22.40 16.03 10.63
CA PRO A 416 22.26 15.18 11.81
C PRO A 416 21.23 15.70 12.82
N ARG A 417 20.91 16.99 12.80
CA ARG A 417 19.86 17.55 13.67
C ARG A 417 18.47 17.08 13.24
N LEU A 418 18.19 17.09 11.95
CA LEU A 418 16.90 16.60 11.41
C LEU A 418 16.79 15.08 11.56
N ALA A 419 17.88 14.33 11.35
CA ALA A 419 17.92 12.89 11.61
C ALA A 419 17.59 12.58 13.09
N ASN A 420 18.19 13.30 14.03
CA ASN A 420 17.88 13.17 15.46
C ASN A 420 16.43 13.57 15.82
N GLU A 421 15.87 14.57 15.14
CA GLU A 421 14.47 14.97 15.32
C GLU A 421 13.55 13.82 14.90
N GLY A 422 13.73 13.28 13.69
CA GLY A 422 12.98 12.11 13.19
C GLY A 422 13.10 10.90 14.11
N SER A 423 14.33 10.56 14.53
CA SER A 423 14.59 9.47 15.49
C SER A 423 13.86 9.67 16.82
N THR A 424 13.82 10.90 17.33
CA THR A 424 13.13 11.23 18.58
C THR A 424 11.61 11.08 18.45
N ILE A 425 11.03 11.55 17.34
CA ILE A 425 9.60 11.37 17.04
C ILE A 425 9.26 9.88 17.01
N LEU A 426 10.06 9.08 16.29
CA LEU A 426 9.85 7.63 16.18
C LEU A 426 9.88 6.93 17.54
N GLN A 427 10.87 7.23 18.38
CA GLN A 427 11.02 6.63 19.70
C GLN A 427 9.85 6.98 20.63
N ASN A 428 9.43 8.24 20.63
CA ASN A 428 8.30 8.70 21.44
C ASN A 428 7.00 8.01 21.00
N TRP A 429 6.73 7.99 19.70
CA TRP A 429 5.54 7.33 19.15
C TRP A 429 5.54 5.83 19.47
N THR A 430 6.65 5.12 19.26
CA THR A 430 6.77 3.70 19.56
C THR A 430 6.47 3.42 21.04
N SER A 431 7.07 4.18 21.93
CA SER A 431 6.84 4.07 23.39
C SER A 431 5.37 4.33 23.76
N GLU A 432 4.74 5.32 23.13
CA GLU A 432 3.33 5.64 23.33
C GLU A 432 2.42 4.52 22.86
N GLN A 433 2.66 3.96 21.67
CA GLN A 433 1.82 2.89 21.11
C GLN A 433 1.95 1.60 21.92
N LEU A 434 3.15 1.22 22.33
CA LEU A 434 3.36 0.06 23.19
C LEU A 434 2.70 0.23 24.56
N ALA A 435 2.72 1.44 25.14
CA ALA A 435 2.01 1.72 26.39
C ALA A 435 0.48 1.58 26.27
N LYS A 436 -0.08 1.80 25.09
CA LYS A 436 -1.53 1.60 24.80
C LYS A 436 -1.88 0.16 24.42
N SER A 437 -0.87 -0.64 24.05
CA SER A 437 -1.05 -2.02 23.59
C SER A 437 -1.16 -2.99 24.77
N TYR A 438 -1.93 -4.07 24.60
CA TYR A 438 -1.94 -5.16 25.58
C TYR A 438 -0.66 -6.02 25.58
N SER A 439 0.05 -6.03 24.45
CA SER A 439 1.36 -6.67 24.35
C SER A 439 2.46 -5.61 24.47
N PRO A 440 3.45 -5.79 25.36
CA PRO A 440 4.60 -4.90 25.43
C PRO A 440 5.62 -5.14 24.31
N VAL A 441 5.43 -6.19 23.51
CA VAL A 441 6.37 -6.60 22.45
C VAL A 441 5.98 -5.92 21.14
N ASP A 442 6.92 -5.25 20.51
CA ASP A 442 6.78 -4.72 19.17
C ASP A 442 6.71 -5.89 18.16
N PRO A 443 5.69 -5.96 17.28
CA PRO A 443 5.63 -7.04 16.28
C PRO A 443 6.81 -7.02 15.30
N MET A 444 7.50 -5.90 15.14
CA MET A 444 8.75 -5.84 14.36
C MET A 444 9.88 -6.67 14.99
N GLU A 445 9.97 -6.69 16.34
CA GLU A 445 10.91 -7.57 17.05
C GLU A 445 10.59 -9.04 16.81
N VAL A 446 9.31 -9.39 16.73
CA VAL A 446 8.87 -10.77 16.41
C VAL A 446 9.34 -11.16 15.01
N VAL A 447 9.25 -10.26 14.02
CA VAL A 447 9.75 -10.51 12.66
C VAL A 447 11.26 -10.80 12.69
N LEU A 448 12.03 -10.02 13.44
CA LEU A 448 13.48 -10.20 13.57
C LEU A 448 13.84 -11.52 14.27
N ASP A 449 13.12 -11.86 15.34
CA ASP A 449 13.32 -13.13 16.08
C ASP A 449 12.99 -14.37 15.22
N GLU A 450 12.06 -14.24 14.28
CA GLU A 450 11.73 -15.31 13.32
C GLU A 450 12.73 -15.42 12.15
N GLY A 451 13.82 -14.67 12.16
CA GLY A 451 14.86 -14.70 11.12
C GLY A 451 14.68 -13.65 10.01
N GLY A 452 13.95 -12.57 10.29
CA GLY A 452 13.77 -11.43 9.38
C GLY A 452 12.45 -11.41 8.60
N PRO A 453 12.29 -10.48 7.68
CA PRO A 453 11.09 -10.31 6.85
C PRO A 453 10.73 -11.56 6.06
N PHE A 454 9.43 -11.82 5.92
CA PHE A 454 8.92 -13.07 5.32
C PHE A 454 9.48 -13.34 3.90
N HIS A 455 9.51 -12.31 3.05
CA HIS A 455 9.89 -12.48 1.64
C HIS A 455 11.40 -12.66 1.40
N VAL A 456 12.23 -12.44 2.41
CA VAL A 456 13.70 -12.60 2.26
C VAL A 456 14.26 -13.83 3.00
N ARG A 457 13.46 -14.49 3.85
CA ARG A 457 13.92 -15.65 4.61
C ARG A 457 14.39 -16.79 3.71
N GLY A 458 15.57 -17.35 4.01
CA GLY A 458 16.16 -18.50 3.29
C GLY A 458 16.75 -18.16 1.91
N HIS A 459 16.74 -16.89 1.48
CA HIS A 459 17.24 -16.51 0.16
C HIS A 459 18.70 -16.01 0.14
N LEU A 460 19.27 -15.67 1.32
CA LEU A 460 20.57 -15.04 1.39
C LEU A 460 21.69 -15.84 0.70
N PRO A 461 21.88 -17.14 0.95
CA PRO A 461 23.01 -17.87 0.35
C PRO A 461 22.99 -17.86 -1.19
N ALA A 462 21.83 -18.18 -1.76
CA ALA A 462 21.69 -18.15 -3.23
C ALA A 462 21.86 -16.72 -3.79
N TYR A 463 21.40 -15.71 -3.05
CA TYR A 463 21.54 -14.33 -3.46
C TYR A 463 22.99 -13.83 -3.40
N LEU A 464 23.78 -14.25 -2.40
CA LEU A 464 25.22 -13.96 -2.34
C LEU A 464 25.96 -14.51 -3.57
N ASP A 465 25.64 -15.73 -3.99
CA ASP A 465 26.20 -16.33 -5.18
C ASP A 465 25.82 -15.54 -6.44
N ARG A 466 24.55 -15.14 -6.56
CA ARG A 466 24.06 -14.29 -7.64
C ARG A 466 24.81 -12.94 -7.71
N LEU A 467 25.05 -12.29 -6.58
CA LEU A 467 25.79 -11.04 -6.51
C LEU A 467 27.25 -11.22 -7.01
N ARG A 468 27.90 -12.35 -6.68
CA ARG A 468 29.23 -12.67 -7.17
C ARG A 468 29.26 -12.93 -8.67
N GLU A 469 28.30 -13.68 -9.19
CA GLU A 469 28.15 -13.99 -10.61
C GLU A 469 27.91 -12.75 -11.47
N THR A 470 27.19 -11.75 -10.94
CA THR A 470 26.85 -10.50 -11.64
C THR A 470 27.83 -9.36 -11.40
N GLY A 471 29.02 -9.65 -10.81
CA GLY A 471 30.08 -8.67 -10.60
C GLY A 471 29.82 -7.69 -9.43
N ARG A 472 28.86 -8.01 -8.54
CA ARG A 472 28.50 -7.21 -7.37
C ARG A 472 29.02 -7.79 -6.06
N SER A 473 30.21 -8.45 -6.10
CA SER A 473 30.80 -9.17 -4.95
C SER A 473 30.99 -8.30 -3.71
N HIS A 474 31.20 -7.00 -3.85
CA HIS A 474 31.32 -6.09 -2.71
C HIS A 474 30.02 -6.02 -1.88
N TRP A 475 28.84 -6.13 -2.51
CA TRP A 475 27.57 -6.21 -1.78
C TRP A 475 27.43 -7.58 -1.09
N ALA A 476 27.91 -8.66 -1.70
CA ALA A 476 27.92 -9.96 -1.05
C ALA A 476 28.73 -9.94 0.25
N GLU A 477 29.92 -9.32 0.26
CA GLU A 477 30.74 -9.16 1.47
C GLU A 477 30.04 -8.33 2.54
N ILE A 478 29.35 -7.24 2.18
CA ILE A 478 28.59 -6.39 3.12
C ILE A 478 27.43 -7.17 3.73
N LEU A 479 26.68 -7.91 2.91
CA LEU A 479 25.52 -8.67 3.40
C LEU A 479 25.94 -9.86 4.27
N GLU A 480 27.06 -10.53 3.96
CA GLU A 480 27.63 -11.57 4.84
C GLU A 480 27.98 -11.01 6.23
N ASP A 481 28.55 -9.80 6.28
CA ASP A 481 28.93 -9.14 7.54
C ASP A 481 27.70 -8.66 8.34
N ARG A 482 26.66 -8.19 7.63
CA ARG A 482 25.41 -7.69 8.28
C ARG A 482 24.51 -8.82 8.78
N HIS A 483 24.49 -10.00 8.12
CA HIS A 483 23.55 -11.08 8.39
C HIS A 483 24.23 -12.42 8.80
N PRO A 484 25.22 -12.42 9.73
CA PRO A 484 25.98 -13.62 10.07
C PRO A 484 25.14 -14.71 10.75
N SER A 485 24.01 -14.36 11.36
CA SER A 485 23.12 -15.32 12.02
C SER A 485 22.33 -16.17 11.02
N VAL A 486 21.95 -15.61 9.89
CA VAL A 486 21.21 -16.31 8.82
C VAL A 486 22.09 -17.42 8.22
N LEU A 487 23.37 -17.13 8.01
CA LEU A 487 24.33 -18.09 7.42
C LEU A 487 24.65 -19.26 8.33
N LYS A 488 24.53 -19.09 9.65
CA LYS A 488 24.78 -20.17 10.66
C LYS A 488 23.62 -21.14 10.84
N LEU A 489 22.41 -20.75 10.43
CA LEU A 489 21.22 -21.62 10.57
C LEU A 489 21.15 -22.68 9.45
N GLU A 490 21.97 -22.56 8.40
CA GLU A 490 22.00 -23.46 7.26
C GLU A 490 23.20 -24.43 7.26
N GLU A 491 24.12 -24.33 8.24
CA GLU A 491 25.15 -25.33 8.57
C GLU A 491 24.60 -26.42 9.52
#